data_b94186f87d263b510ac54a960dcbed1a
#
_entry.id   b94186f87d263b510ac54a960dcbed1a
#
_cell.length_a   1.000
_cell.length_b   1.000
_cell.length_c   1.000
_cell.angle_alpha   90.00
_cell.angle_beta   90.00
_cell.angle_gamma   90.00
#
_symmetry.space_group_name_H-M   'P 1'
#
loop_
_entity.id
_entity.type
_entity.pdbx_description
1 polymer ?
#
loop_
_entity_poly.entity_id
_entity_poly.type
_entity_poly.pdbx_seq_one_letter_code
_entity_poly.pdbx_strand_id
1 'polypeptide(L)'
;MAVIRDMMPVFELFQPASVEDATALLREHGDQAWVMAGGLDSFDWFKDRVKRPAVVVDLGGIETLKGNTATANGLEIGAMTSLTEVVEHPEVRERYGLLSEAAELVASPQIRNQGTIGGNNTQDTRCWYYRDGWTCYRAGGNICYADTPTSMNREPVSYTHLTLPTKA
;
A
#
# COMPACT_ATOMS: atom_id res chain seq x y z
N MET A 1 -2.03 -13.73 -29.21
CA MET A 1 -1.91 -14.72 -28.11
C MET A 1 -2.51 -14.07 -26.88
N ALA A 2 -3.59 -14.63 -26.32
CA ALA A 2 -4.17 -14.10 -25.09
C ALA A 2 -3.14 -14.24 -23.97
N VAL A 3 -2.75 -13.14 -23.36
CA VAL A 3 -1.89 -13.19 -22.17
C VAL A 3 -2.75 -13.58 -21.00
N ILE A 4 -2.55 -14.79 -20.48
CA ILE A 4 -3.21 -15.23 -19.26
C ILE A 4 -2.62 -14.39 -18.12
N ARG A 5 -3.40 -13.44 -17.59
CA ARG A 5 -2.98 -12.57 -16.48
C ARG A 5 -3.32 -13.13 -15.10
N ASP A 6 -3.84 -14.35 -15.05
CA ASP A 6 -4.29 -15.00 -13.82
C ASP A 6 -3.14 -15.55 -12.98
N MET A 7 -1.99 -15.82 -13.62
CA MET A 7 -0.78 -16.27 -12.91
C MET A 7 0.13 -15.07 -12.61
N MET A 8 0.47 -14.91 -11.35
CA MET A 8 1.50 -13.97 -10.94
C MET A 8 2.89 -14.43 -11.41
N PRO A 9 3.84 -13.49 -11.67
CA PRO A 9 5.24 -13.84 -11.82
C PRO A 9 5.75 -14.61 -10.60
N VAL A 10 6.70 -15.50 -10.83
CA VAL A 10 7.35 -16.26 -9.75
C VAL A 10 8.21 -15.30 -8.92
N PHE A 11 8.13 -15.42 -7.61
CA PHE A 11 8.99 -14.72 -6.64
C PHE A 11 9.33 -15.65 -5.48
N GLU A 12 10.40 -15.36 -4.78
CA GLU A 12 10.75 -15.99 -3.52
C GLU A 12 10.08 -15.22 -2.37
N LEU A 13 9.43 -15.95 -1.44
CA LEU A 13 8.72 -15.35 -0.31
C LEU A 13 9.51 -15.55 0.97
N PHE A 14 9.84 -14.45 1.65
CA PHE A 14 10.41 -14.44 2.99
C PHE A 14 9.40 -13.91 4.00
N GLN A 15 9.34 -14.56 5.16
CA GLN A 15 8.45 -14.17 6.27
C GLN A 15 9.29 -13.97 7.54
N PRO A 16 9.99 -12.85 7.66
CA PRO A 16 10.81 -12.55 8.84
C PRO A 16 9.94 -12.37 10.08
N ALA A 17 10.49 -12.74 11.24
CA ALA A 17 9.84 -12.57 12.54
C ALA A 17 10.27 -11.28 13.26
N SER A 18 11.28 -10.56 12.75
CA SER A 18 11.77 -9.30 13.31
C SER A 18 11.94 -8.21 12.26
N VAL A 19 11.95 -6.96 12.70
CA VAL A 19 12.23 -5.79 11.83
C VAL A 19 13.68 -5.82 11.34
N GLU A 20 14.59 -6.29 12.18
CA GLU A 20 16.01 -6.43 11.86
C GLU A 20 16.22 -7.39 10.70
N ASP A 21 15.60 -8.58 10.76
CA ASP A 21 15.69 -9.58 9.68
C ASP A 21 15.04 -9.05 8.39
N ALA A 22 13.87 -8.42 8.49
CA ALA A 22 13.21 -7.80 7.34
C ALA A 22 14.10 -6.75 6.68
N THR A 23 14.75 -5.91 7.49
CA THR A 23 15.67 -4.87 7.01
C THR A 23 16.93 -5.47 6.38
N ALA A 24 17.45 -6.57 6.93
CA ALA A 24 18.59 -7.28 6.38
C ALA A 24 18.26 -7.86 4.99
N LEU A 25 17.13 -8.53 4.84
CA LEU A 25 16.64 -9.03 3.55
C LEU A 25 16.47 -7.92 2.51
N LEU A 26 15.91 -6.78 2.91
CA LEU A 26 15.74 -5.64 2.00
C LEU A 26 17.09 -5.03 1.57
N ARG A 27 18.10 -5.03 2.42
CA ARG A 27 19.45 -4.58 2.06
C ARG A 27 20.15 -5.58 1.12
N GLU A 28 19.96 -6.87 1.35
CA GLU A 28 20.55 -7.93 0.54
C GLU A 28 20.01 -7.94 -0.88
N HIS A 29 18.67 -7.83 -1.03
CA HIS A 29 18.01 -7.96 -2.33
C HIS A 29 17.75 -6.61 -3.03
N GLY A 30 17.88 -5.49 -2.34
CA GLY A 30 17.77 -4.14 -2.90
C GLY A 30 16.50 -3.93 -3.74
N ASP A 31 16.66 -3.42 -4.96
CA ASP A 31 15.56 -3.11 -5.87
C ASP A 31 14.77 -4.34 -6.36
N GLN A 32 15.27 -5.54 -6.12
CA GLN A 32 14.55 -6.77 -6.45
C GLN A 32 13.58 -7.21 -5.37
N ALA A 33 13.64 -6.61 -4.19
CA ALA A 33 12.75 -6.90 -3.07
C ALA A 33 11.51 -6.01 -3.10
N TRP A 34 10.38 -6.60 -2.71
CA TRP A 34 9.12 -5.91 -2.48
C TRP A 34 8.65 -6.15 -1.06
N VAL A 35 8.33 -5.08 -0.35
CA VAL A 35 7.73 -5.18 0.99
C VAL A 35 6.23 -5.41 0.86
N MET A 36 5.74 -6.44 1.52
CA MET A 36 4.32 -6.76 1.55
C MET A 36 3.77 -6.65 2.98
N ALA A 37 2.73 -5.86 3.13
CA ALA A 37 1.92 -5.78 4.35
C ALA A 37 0.63 -6.61 4.17
N GLY A 38 -0.55 -6.00 4.11
CA GLY A 38 -1.81 -6.72 3.89
C GLY A 38 -1.96 -7.38 2.50
N GLY A 39 -1.08 -7.11 1.56
CA GLY A 39 -1.02 -7.75 0.25
C GLY A 39 -2.01 -7.27 -0.80
N LEU A 40 -3.06 -6.57 -0.44
CA LEU A 40 -4.18 -6.21 -1.33
C LEU A 40 -3.72 -5.45 -2.59
N ASP A 41 -2.96 -4.38 -2.41
CA ASP A 41 -2.44 -3.60 -3.54
C ASP A 41 -1.24 -4.30 -4.23
N SER A 42 -0.41 -5.02 -3.46
CA SER A 42 0.75 -5.74 -3.99
C SER A 42 0.38 -6.79 -5.02
N PHE A 43 -0.64 -7.58 -4.73
CA PHE A 43 -1.09 -8.62 -5.67
C PHE A 43 -1.67 -8.06 -6.96
N ASP A 44 -2.33 -6.91 -6.92
CA ASP A 44 -2.79 -6.23 -8.14
C ASP A 44 -1.58 -5.83 -9.02
N TRP A 45 -0.55 -5.23 -8.43
CA TRP A 45 0.69 -4.89 -9.13
C TRP A 45 1.36 -6.11 -9.78
N PHE A 46 1.35 -7.26 -9.09
CA PHE A 46 1.98 -8.49 -9.59
C PHE A 46 1.14 -9.13 -10.69
N LYS A 47 -0.18 -9.20 -10.53
CA LYS A 47 -1.10 -9.74 -11.55
C LYS A 47 -1.08 -8.90 -12.82
N ASP A 48 -1.05 -7.58 -12.70
CA ASP A 48 -0.95 -6.67 -13.83
C ASP A 48 0.45 -6.63 -14.43
N ARG A 49 1.44 -7.28 -13.79
CA ARG A 49 2.85 -7.34 -14.20
C ARG A 49 3.54 -5.99 -14.32
N VAL A 50 3.00 -4.97 -13.69
CA VAL A 50 3.63 -3.63 -13.59
C VAL A 50 4.85 -3.70 -12.67
N LYS A 51 4.72 -4.47 -11.57
CA LYS A 51 5.83 -4.80 -10.68
C LYS A 51 6.11 -6.31 -10.74
N ARG A 52 7.38 -6.66 -10.84
CA ARG A 52 7.85 -8.05 -10.95
C ARG A 52 9.04 -8.26 -10.02
N PRO A 53 8.83 -8.20 -8.71
CA PRO A 53 9.91 -8.44 -7.77
C PRO A 53 10.39 -9.89 -7.87
N ALA A 54 11.68 -10.10 -7.69
CA ALA A 54 12.23 -11.45 -7.53
C ALA A 54 12.00 -11.99 -6.11
N VAL A 55 11.91 -11.08 -5.14
CA VAL A 55 11.76 -11.38 -3.71
C VAL A 55 10.60 -10.57 -3.13
N VAL A 56 9.80 -11.23 -2.32
CA VAL A 56 8.73 -10.58 -1.51
C VAL A 56 9.03 -10.82 -0.04
N VAL A 57 9.09 -9.73 0.73
CA VAL A 57 9.28 -9.74 2.19
C VAL A 57 7.93 -9.44 2.85
N ASP A 58 7.29 -10.47 3.38
CA ASP A 58 5.99 -10.38 4.06
C ASP A 58 6.20 -10.01 5.54
N LEU A 59 5.67 -8.85 5.93
CA LEU A 59 5.78 -8.32 7.29
C LEU A 59 4.75 -8.91 8.26
N GLY A 60 3.84 -9.76 7.79
CA GLY A 60 2.71 -10.30 8.57
C GLY A 60 3.11 -11.06 9.84
N GLY A 61 4.33 -11.62 9.87
CA GLY A 61 4.87 -12.35 11.03
C GLY A 61 5.50 -11.47 12.12
N ILE A 62 5.65 -10.16 11.90
CA ILE A 62 6.34 -9.26 12.84
C ILE A 62 5.34 -8.67 13.84
N GLU A 63 5.24 -9.28 15.02
CA GLU A 63 4.26 -8.87 16.03
C GLU A 63 4.51 -7.44 16.57
N THR A 64 5.76 -6.98 16.62
CA THR A 64 6.10 -5.63 17.11
C THR A 64 5.59 -4.51 16.20
N LEU A 65 5.17 -4.83 14.99
CA LEU A 65 4.55 -3.88 14.06
C LEU A 65 3.02 -3.82 14.16
N LYS A 66 2.41 -4.58 15.09
CA LYS A 66 0.95 -4.63 15.26
C LYS A 66 0.51 -3.90 16.53
N GLY A 67 -0.76 -3.53 16.54
CA GLY A 67 -1.45 -2.99 17.71
C GLY A 67 -1.33 -1.48 17.88
N ASN A 68 -1.99 -0.99 18.90
CA ASN A 68 -2.10 0.43 19.24
C ASN A 68 -1.66 0.62 20.70
N THR A 69 -0.77 1.56 20.96
CA THR A 69 -0.24 1.83 22.32
C THR A 69 -0.39 3.31 22.66
N ALA A 70 -1.11 3.58 23.75
CA ALA A 70 -1.21 4.93 24.29
C ALA A 70 0.14 5.35 24.91
N THR A 71 0.61 6.54 24.56
CA THR A 71 1.83 7.13 25.09
C THR A 71 1.54 8.46 25.78
N ALA A 72 2.51 9.00 26.54
CA ALA A 72 2.35 10.31 27.18
C ALA A 72 2.12 11.45 26.16
N ASN A 73 2.57 11.29 24.92
CA ASN A 73 2.52 12.31 23.86
C ASN A 73 1.44 12.04 22.80
N GLY A 74 0.74 10.90 22.90
CA GLY A 74 -0.27 10.54 21.90
C GLY A 74 -0.50 9.03 21.79
N LEU A 75 -0.84 8.57 20.60
CA LEU A 75 -1.10 7.17 20.29
C LEU A 75 -0.08 6.69 19.24
N GLU A 76 0.64 5.63 19.56
CA GLU A 76 1.45 4.88 18.60
C GLU A 76 0.62 3.78 17.96
N ILE A 77 0.60 3.75 16.63
CA ILE A 77 -0.11 2.73 15.85
C ILE A 77 0.90 1.93 15.06
N GLY A 78 0.96 0.64 15.28
CA GLY A 78 1.83 -0.26 14.54
C GLY A 78 1.49 -0.29 13.05
N ALA A 79 2.49 -0.30 12.18
CA ALA A 79 2.31 -0.24 10.73
C ALA A 79 1.48 -1.41 10.18
N MET A 80 1.50 -2.55 10.85
CA MET A 80 0.75 -3.76 10.49
C MET A 80 -0.63 -3.86 11.15
N THR A 81 -1.06 -2.84 11.91
CA THR A 81 -2.41 -2.75 12.45
C THR A 81 -3.42 -2.59 11.31
N SER A 82 -4.46 -3.40 11.30
CA SER A 82 -5.49 -3.31 10.26
C SER A 82 -6.31 -2.01 10.37
N LEU A 83 -6.87 -1.58 9.25
CA LEU A 83 -7.73 -0.39 9.24
C LEU A 83 -8.99 -0.61 10.10
N THR A 84 -9.50 -1.83 10.19
CA THR A 84 -10.61 -2.17 11.09
C THR A 84 -10.22 -1.98 12.55
N GLU A 85 -9.05 -2.47 12.98
CA GLU A 85 -8.57 -2.26 14.35
C GLU A 85 -8.36 -0.78 14.67
N VAL A 86 -7.93 0.03 13.72
CA VAL A 86 -7.82 1.49 13.87
C VAL A 86 -9.21 2.11 14.07
N VAL A 87 -10.20 1.74 13.26
CA VAL A 87 -11.58 2.25 13.35
C VAL A 87 -12.23 1.86 14.67
N GLU A 88 -12.01 0.64 15.15
CA GLU A 88 -12.66 0.11 16.34
C GLU A 88 -11.99 0.54 17.65
N HIS A 89 -10.77 1.07 17.61
CA HIS A 89 -10.01 1.43 18.81
C HIS A 89 -10.69 2.59 19.57
N PRO A 90 -11.01 2.43 20.87
CA PRO A 90 -11.76 3.43 21.64
C PRO A 90 -11.09 4.81 21.67
N GLU A 91 -9.78 4.84 21.93
CA GLU A 91 -9.02 6.09 22.00
C GLU A 91 -8.94 6.80 20.63
N VAL A 92 -8.87 6.04 19.53
CA VAL A 92 -8.91 6.61 18.18
C VAL A 92 -10.27 7.29 17.93
N ARG A 93 -11.37 6.65 18.32
CA ARG A 93 -12.72 7.22 18.19
C ARG A 93 -12.91 8.46 19.01
N GLU A 94 -12.42 8.48 20.24
CA GLU A 94 -12.64 9.58 21.17
C GLU A 94 -11.74 10.78 20.91
N ARG A 95 -10.45 10.54 20.63
CA ARG A 95 -9.43 11.60 20.55
C ARG A 95 -8.96 11.91 19.16
N TYR A 96 -9.10 10.96 18.24
CA TYR A 96 -8.60 11.04 16.86
C TYR A 96 -9.73 10.74 15.86
N GLY A 97 -10.91 11.29 16.09
CA GLY A 97 -12.13 11.00 15.30
C GLY A 97 -11.94 11.12 13.79
N LEU A 98 -11.16 12.10 13.32
CA LEU A 98 -10.84 12.26 11.91
C LEU A 98 -10.10 11.04 11.34
N LEU A 99 -9.19 10.44 12.10
CA LEU A 99 -8.47 9.23 11.69
C LEU A 99 -9.43 8.03 11.60
N SER A 100 -10.32 7.88 12.59
CA SER A 100 -11.35 6.83 12.59
C SER A 100 -12.26 6.95 11.38
N GLU A 101 -12.79 8.15 11.12
CA GLU A 101 -13.67 8.43 9.98
C GLU A 101 -12.96 8.20 8.64
N ALA A 102 -11.73 8.69 8.49
CA ALA A 102 -10.94 8.47 7.27
C ALA A 102 -10.66 6.98 7.02
N ALA A 103 -10.31 6.22 8.07
CA ALA A 103 -10.09 4.79 7.96
C ALA A 103 -11.38 4.02 7.62
N GLU A 104 -12.54 4.43 8.17
CA GLU A 104 -13.84 3.82 7.89
C GLU A 104 -14.28 4.01 6.43
N LEU A 105 -13.90 5.11 5.81
CA LEU A 105 -14.19 5.41 4.40
C LEU A 105 -13.29 4.66 3.40
N VAL A 106 -12.26 3.95 3.87
CA VAL A 106 -11.40 3.17 2.97
C VAL A 106 -12.13 1.93 2.46
N ALA A 107 -12.33 1.85 1.15
CA ALA A 107 -12.80 0.70 0.39
C ALA A 107 -14.01 -0.04 1.04
N SER A 108 -13.88 -1.34 1.31
CA SER A 108 -14.92 -2.18 1.92
C SER A 108 -14.46 -2.75 3.26
N PRO A 109 -15.39 -3.22 4.13
CA PRO A 109 -15.03 -3.88 5.38
C PRO A 109 -14.03 -5.03 5.20
N GLN A 110 -14.20 -5.85 4.17
CA GLN A 110 -13.32 -6.97 3.87
C GLN A 110 -11.89 -6.49 3.55
N ILE A 111 -11.77 -5.40 2.82
CA ILE A 111 -10.47 -4.80 2.52
C ILE A 111 -9.85 -4.20 3.78
N ARG A 112 -10.63 -3.54 4.63
CA ARG A 112 -10.13 -2.97 5.90
C ARG A 112 -9.68 -4.02 6.90
N ASN A 113 -10.28 -5.20 6.90
CA ASN A 113 -9.86 -6.32 7.76
C ASN A 113 -8.46 -6.85 7.43
N GLN A 114 -8.05 -6.73 6.17
CA GLN A 114 -6.76 -7.20 5.67
C GLN A 114 -5.77 -6.05 5.44
N GLY A 115 -6.27 -4.89 5.03
CA GLY A 115 -5.46 -3.71 4.76
C GLY A 115 -4.92 -3.10 6.04
N THR A 116 -3.62 -2.79 6.05
CA THR A 116 -2.93 -2.21 7.21
C THR A 116 -2.76 -0.72 7.06
N ILE A 117 -2.62 0.00 8.19
CA ILE A 117 -2.41 1.45 8.18
C ILE A 117 -1.10 1.82 7.46
N GLY A 118 -0.03 1.07 7.69
CA GLY A 118 1.26 1.28 7.03
C GLY A 118 1.18 1.02 5.53
N GLY A 119 0.59 -0.11 5.12
CA GLY A 119 0.38 -0.43 3.70
C GLY A 119 -0.48 0.59 2.98
N ASN A 120 -1.54 1.08 3.63
CA ASN A 120 -2.41 2.11 3.06
C ASN A 120 -1.69 3.45 2.87
N ASN A 121 -0.86 3.87 3.83
CA ASN A 121 -0.13 5.14 3.76
C ASN A 121 1.03 5.13 2.77
N THR A 122 1.60 3.96 2.48
CA THR A 122 2.76 3.80 1.61
C THR A 122 2.43 3.25 0.22
N GLN A 123 1.14 3.08 -0.10
CA GLN A 123 0.73 2.57 -1.41
C GLN A 123 1.18 3.49 -2.56
N ASP A 124 1.59 2.88 -3.68
CA ASP A 124 1.96 3.59 -4.89
C ASP A 124 0.72 4.08 -5.65
N THR A 125 0.93 4.99 -6.60
CA THR A 125 -0.12 5.61 -7.43
C THR A 125 -1.04 4.57 -8.07
N ARG A 126 -2.34 4.78 -7.95
CA ARG A 126 -3.38 3.91 -8.51
C ARG A 126 -3.88 4.36 -9.88
N CYS A 127 -3.18 5.27 -10.54
CA CYS A 127 -3.52 5.79 -11.86
C CYS A 127 -3.55 4.67 -12.91
N TRP A 128 -4.63 4.58 -13.66
CA TRP A 128 -4.83 3.58 -14.70
C TRP A 128 -3.74 3.60 -15.78
N TYR A 129 -3.33 4.78 -16.23
CA TYR A 129 -2.25 4.91 -17.22
C TYR A 129 -0.93 4.35 -16.69
N TYR A 130 -0.60 4.64 -15.43
CA TYR A 130 0.60 4.12 -14.81
C TYR A 130 0.54 2.60 -14.61
N ARG A 131 -0.60 2.07 -14.15
CA ARG A 131 -0.79 0.63 -13.93
C ARG A 131 -0.87 -0.17 -15.23
N ASP A 132 -1.30 0.45 -16.34
CA ASP A 132 -1.29 -0.17 -17.67
C ASP A 132 0.07 -0.05 -18.39
N GLY A 133 1.09 0.50 -17.71
CA GLY A 133 2.46 0.55 -18.21
C GLY A 133 2.77 1.72 -19.14
N TRP A 134 1.94 2.77 -19.15
CA TRP A 134 2.19 3.95 -19.95
C TRP A 134 3.37 4.76 -19.42
N THR A 135 4.22 5.25 -20.32
CA THR A 135 5.42 6.02 -19.98
C THR A 135 5.04 7.46 -19.61
N CYS A 136 4.44 7.63 -18.42
CA CYS A 136 4.08 8.93 -17.84
C CYS A 136 5.21 9.50 -16.97
N TYR A 137 5.04 10.70 -16.41
CA TYR A 137 6.02 11.30 -15.47
C TYR A 137 6.42 10.34 -14.35
N ARG A 138 5.47 9.62 -13.75
CA ARG A 138 5.74 8.64 -12.69
C ARG A 138 6.59 7.46 -13.19
N ALA A 139 6.44 7.08 -14.45
CA ALA A 139 7.17 5.99 -15.09
C ALA A 139 8.45 6.48 -15.82
N GLY A 140 8.91 7.70 -15.54
CA GLY A 140 10.10 8.28 -16.16
C GLY A 140 9.89 8.94 -17.52
N GLY A 141 8.65 9.12 -17.94
CA GLY A 141 8.29 9.86 -19.14
C GLY A 141 8.17 11.37 -18.94
N ASN A 142 7.63 12.07 -19.90
CA ASN A 142 7.56 13.52 -19.94
C ASN A 142 6.12 14.08 -20.10
N ILE A 143 5.11 13.27 -19.85
CA ILE A 143 3.69 13.64 -19.98
C ILE A 143 2.86 13.00 -18.87
N CYS A 144 1.80 13.68 -18.42
CA CYS A 144 0.72 13.09 -17.65
C CYS A 144 -0.48 12.84 -18.54
N TYR A 145 -0.76 11.60 -18.87
CA TYR A 145 -1.91 11.24 -19.72
C TYR A 145 -3.26 11.51 -19.08
N ALA A 146 -3.30 11.60 -17.76
CA ALA A 146 -4.49 11.92 -17.01
C ALA A 146 -4.83 13.41 -17.01
N ASP A 147 -3.86 14.27 -17.28
CA ASP A 147 -3.95 15.75 -17.27
C ASP A 147 -4.02 16.32 -18.69
N THR A 148 -4.61 15.60 -19.62
CA THR A 148 -4.79 16.05 -21.01
C THR A 148 -6.27 16.22 -21.31
N PRO A 149 -6.65 17.21 -22.18
CA PRO A 149 -8.05 17.38 -22.58
C PRO A 149 -8.65 16.16 -23.29
N THR A 150 -7.80 15.30 -23.83
CA THR A 150 -8.17 14.08 -24.55
C THR A 150 -8.06 12.83 -23.67
N SER A 151 -7.91 12.99 -22.36
CA SER A 151 -7.86 11.85 -21.44
C SER A 151 -9.11 10.99 -21.58
N MET A 152 -8.90 9.70 -21.82
CA MET A 152 -9.99 8.72 -21.98
C MET A 152 -10.53 8.24 -20.64
N ASN A 153 -9.78 8.42 -19.57
CA ASN A 153 -10.18 8.06 -18.20
C ASN A 153 -10.58 9.31 -17.43
N ARG A 154 -11.85 9.43 -17.09
CA ARG A 154 -12.40 10.60 -16.39
C ARG A 154 -11.99 10.66 -14.91
N GLU A 155 -11.51 9.54 -14.35
CA GLU A 155 -11.14 9.44 -12.93
C GLU A 155 -9.77 8.80 -12.77
N PRO A 156 -8.70 9.35 -13.39
CA PRO A 156 -7.36 8.86 -13.13
C PRO A 156 -6.96 9.23 -11.69
N VAL A 157 -6.85 8.24 -10.85
CA VAL A 157 -6.45 8.40 -9.44
C VAL A 157 -4.94 8.62 -9.35
N SER A 158 -4.44 9.68 -10.00
CA SER A 158 -2.99 9.94 -10.04
C SER A 158 -2.50 10.74 -8.85
N TYR A 159 -3.28 11.71 -8.39
CA TYR A 159 -2.87 12.62 -7.32
C TYR A 159 -3.69 12.47 -6.03
N THR A 160 -4.87 11.88 -6.08
CA THR A 160 -5.79 11.87 -4.93
C THR A 160 -5.24 11.11 -3.73
N HIS A 161 -4.51 10.01 -3.94
CA HIS A 161 -3.93 9.24 -2.83
C HIS A 161 -2.61 9.80 -2.30
N LEU A 162 -1.86 10.52 -3.13
CA LEU A 162 -0.57 11.07 -2.74
C LEU A 162 -0.66 12.51 -2.20
N THR A 163 -1.77 13.21 -2.43
CA THR A 163 -1.87 14.63 -2.12
C THR A 163 -2.94 14.99 -1.09
N LEU A 164 -3.82 14.07 -0.71
CA LEU A 164 -4.78 14.32 0.36
C LEU A 164 -4.13 14.75 1.69
N PRO A 165 -2.99 14.17 2.12
CA PRO A 165 -2.31 14.64 3.32
C PRO A 165 -1.53 15.96 3.14
N THR A 166 -1.25 16.37 1.90
CA THR A 166 -0.37 17.53 1.63
C THR A 166 -1.11 18.77 1.14
N LYS A 167 -2.42 18.69 0.96
CA LYS A 167 -3.27 19.83 0.59
C LYS A 167 -4.17 20.29 1.74
N ALA A 168 -3.68 20.16 2.97
CA ALA A 168 -4.30 20.83 4.10
C ALA A 168 -3.93 22.32 4.11
#